data_fb0a342bd076528d3e5934e1e3961297
#
_entry.id   fb0a342bd076528d3e5934e1e3961297
#
_cell.length_a   1.000
_cell.length_b   1.000
_cell.length_c   1.000
_cell.angle_alpha   90.00
_cell.angle_beta   90.00
_cell.angle_gamma   90.00
#
_symmetry.space_group_name_H-M   'P 1'
#
loop_
_entity.id
_entity.type
_entity.pdbx_description
1 polymer ?
#
loop_
_entity_poly.entity_id
_entity_poly.type
_entity_poly.pdbx_seq_one_letter_code
_entity_poly.pdbx_strand_id
1 'polypeptide(L)'
;MPAYTGAKLQKKVQTRGFLFSNWCIMALYSHFFTIILSCLIKNLLFCTRFLIAYAIGIIFFDMKLYRRIVELQNDLFEARKEGKKIGLVPTMGALHEGHASLVKKSVADNDLTVVSVFLNPTQFNDPGDLERYPRNLEADCALIESVGGDIVFAPSVDEMYPEPDTRHFDFPPVTSVM
;
A
#
# COMPACT_ATOMS: atom_id res chain seq x y z
N MET A 1 22.24 -10.31 -86.02
CA MET A 1 21.11 -9.71 -85.28
C MET A 1 21.29 -9.94 -83.78
N PRO A 2 21.16 -8.95 -82.94
CA PRO A 2 21.91 -8.91 -81.66
C PRO A 2 21.14 -9.57 -80.51
N ALA A 3 21.91 -10.32 -79.72
CA ALA A 3 21.55 -10.84 -78.40
C ALA A 3 21.51 -9.70 -77.36
N TYR A 4 20.35 -9.00 -77.21
CA TYR A 4 20.20 -7.92 -76.22
C TYR A 4 18.80 -8.03 -75.58
N THR A 5 18.56 -9.06 -74.71
CA THR A 5 17.32 -9.07 -73.91
C THR A 5 17.46 -9.73 -72.52
N GLY A 6 18.58 -10.43 -72.24
CA GLY A 6 18.71 -11.13 -70.96
C GLY A 6 19.19 -10.30 -69.78
N ALA A 7 20.10 -9.34 -70.02
CA ALA A 7 20.77 -8.61 -68.95
C ALA A 7 19.91 -7.49 -68.31
N LYS A 8 18.92 -6.97 -69.05
CA LYS A 8 18.04 -5.86 -68.54
C LYS A 8 16.91 -6.40 -67.64
N LEU A 9 16.48 -7.65 -67.81
CA LEU A 9 15.47 -8.25 -66.94
C LEU A 9 16.05 -8.71 -65.60
N GLN A 10 17.27 -9.22 -65.59
CA GLN A 10 17.91 -9.62 -64.35
C GLN A 10 18.22 -8.45 -63.41
N LYS A 11 18.63 -7.28 -63.94
CA LYS A 11 18.84 -6.08 -63.14
C LYS A 11 17.55 -5.52 -62.51
N LYS A 12 16.39 -5.71 -63.17
CA LYS A 12 15.11 -5.18 -62.70
C LYS A 12 14.49 -6.07 -61.59
N VAL A 13 14.84 -7.36 -61.57
CA VAL A 13 14.40 -8.29 -60.50
C VAL A 13 15.25 -8.13 -59.26
N GLN A 14 16.56 -7.89 -59.40
CA GLN A 14 17.49 -7.74 -58.28
C GLN A 14 17.25 -6.42 -57.49
N THR A 15 16.86 -5.35 -58.18
CA THR A 15 16.53 -4.08 -57.51
C THR A 15 15.18 -4.08 -56.82
N ARG A 16 14.20 -4.90 -57.28
CA ARG A 16 12.91 -5.06 -56.58
C ARG A 16 13.02 -5.92 -55.31
N GLY A 17 13.86 -6.95 -55.26
CA GLY A 17 14.13 -7.75 -54.07
C GLY A 17 14.85 -6.98 -52.97
N PHE A 18 15.78 -6.09 -53.34
CA PHE A 18 16.56 -5.29 -52.39
C PHE A 18 15.71 -4.17 -51.75
N LEU A 19 14.77 -3.60 -52.48
CA LEU A 19 13.86 -2.58 -51.98
C LEU A 19 12.78 -3.19 -51.05
N PHE A 20 12.34 -4.43 -51.31
CA PHE A 20 11.34 -5.09 -50.48
C PHE A 20 11.92 -5.55 -49.13
N SER A 21 13.18 -6.03 -49.09
CA SER A 21 13.86 -6.40 -47.87
C SER A 21 14.14 -5.19 -46.97
N ASN A 22 14.52 -4.04 -47.54
CA ASN A 22 14.75 -2.80 -46.77
C ASN A 22 13.44 -2.22 -46.21
N TRP A 23 12.32 -2.37 -46.92
CA TRP A 23 11.01 -1.91 -46.42
C TRP A 23 10.51 -2.76 -45.25
N CYS A 24 10.66 -4.09 -45.29
CA CYS A 24 10.36 -4.97 -44.15
C CYS A 24 11.26 -4.70 -42.94
N ILE A 25 12.54 -4.45 -43.16
CA ILE A 25 13.48 -4.12 -42.10
C ILE A 25 13.13 -2.76 -41.48
N MET A 26 12.83 -1.75 -42.29
CA MET A 26 12.40 -0.45 -41.79
C MET A 26 11.04 -0.51 -41.06
N ALA A 27 10.09 -1.31 -41.50
CA ALA A 27 8.84 -1.52 -40.80
C ALA A 27 9.02 -2.20 -39.43
N LEU A 28 9.93 -3.20 -39.36
CA LEU A 28 10.28 -3.86 -38.09
C LEU A 28 10.99 -2.88 -37.13
N TYR A 29 11.90 -2.04 -37.62
CA TYR A 29 12.54 -1.02 -36.81
C TYR A 29 11.56 0.04 -36.30
N SER A 30 10.61 0.46 -37.11
CA SER A 30 9.56 1.42 -36.73
C SER A 30 8.64 0.83 -35.65
N HIS A 31 8.23 -0.44 -35.73
CA HIS A 31 7.46 -1.11 -34.70
C HIS A 31 8.25 -1.31 -33.40
N PHE A 32 9.52 -1.69 -33.50
CA PHE A 32 10.38 -1.87 -32.34
C PHE A 32 10.64 -0.52 -31.65
N PHE A 33 10.87 0.53 -32.41
CA PHE A 33 11.05 1.89 -31.88
C PHE A 33 9.78 2.43 -31.21
N THR A 34 8.59 2.18 -31.77
CA THR A 34 7.31 2.57 -31.14
C THR A 34 7.04 1.82 -29.85
N ILE A 35 7.40 0.54 -29.76
CA ILE A 35 7.26 -0.25 -28.53
C ILE A 35 8.22 0.26 -27.44
N ILE A 36 9.50 0.51 -27.80
CA ILE A 36 10.48 1.06 -26.86
C ILE A 36 10.07 2.48 -26.41
N LEU A 37 9.64 3.33 -27.33
CA LEU A 37 9.19 4.68 -27.01
C LEU A 37 7.92 4.67 -26.13
N SER A 38 6.99 3.76 -26.38
CA SER A 38 5.79 3.56 -25.55
C SER A 38 6.14 3.08 -24.14
N CYS A 39 7.12 2.17 -24.01
CA CYS A 39 7.64 1.70 -22.71
C CYS A 39 8.38 2.81 -21.96
N LEU A 40 9.21 3.60 -22.66
CA LEU A 40 9.91 4.75 -22.10
C LEU A 40 8.95 5.85 -21.66
N ILE A 41 7.91 6.15 -22.46
CA ILE A 41 6.89 7.14 -22.09
C ILE A 41 6.08 6.69 -20.90
N LYS A 42 5.69 5.39 -20.81
CA LYS A 42 4.98 4.85 -19.63
C LYS A 42 5.84 4.92 -18.37
N ASN A 43 7.12 4.59 -18.46
CA ASN A 43 8.04 4.70 -17.33
C ASN A 43 8.34 6.16 -16.97
N LEU A 44 8.45 7.04 -17.97
CA LEU A 44 8.64 8.48 -17.76
C LEU A 44 7.38 9.13 -17.14
N LEU A 45 6.18 8.74 -17.57
CA LEU A 45 4.91 9.19 -16.97
C LEU A 45 4.75 8.66 -15.54
N PHE A 46 5.20 7.43 -15.27
CA PHE A 46 5.21 6.89 -13.92
C PHE A 46 6.22 7.65 -13.04
N CYS A 47 7.42 7.90 -13.55
CA CYS A 47 8.47 8.65 -12.85
C CYS A 47 8.07 10.12 -12.64
N THR A 48 7.43 10.78 -13.64
CA THR A 48 6.94 12.15 -13.49
C THR A 48 5.77 12.26 -12.53
N ARG A 49 4.85 11.28 -12.48
CA ARG A 49 3.79 11.22 -11.47
C ARG A 49 4.37 11.06 -10.06
N PHE A 50 5.41 10.24 -9.91
CA PHE A 50 6.12 10.05 -8.64
C PHE A 50 6.88 11.33 -8.22
N LEU A 51 7.56 11.98 -9.17
CA LEU A 51 8.26 13.26 -8.94
C LEU A 51 7.29 14.41 -8.66
N ILE A 52 6.15 14.46 -9.33
CA ILE A 52 5.10 15.45 -9.08
C ILE A 52 4.43 15.21 -7.73
N ALA A 53 4.13 13.95 -7.37
CA ALA A 53 3.60 13.58 -6.06
C ALA A 53 4.60 13.95 -4.93
N TYR A 54 5.89 13.70 -5.16
CA TYR A 54 6.97 14.10 -4.25
C TYR A 54 7.13 15.62 -4.14
N ALA A 55 7.06 16.36 -5.27
CA ALA A 55 7.20 17.81 -5.32
C ALA A 55 5.97 18.55 -4.73
N ILE A 56 4.78 17.93 -4.75
CA ILE A 56 3.54 18.47 -4.16
C ILE A 56 3.39 18.05 -2.69
N GLY A 57 4.34 17.25 -2.15
CA GLY A 57 4.26 16.75 -0.78
C GLY A 57 3.17 15.69 -0.57
N ILE A 58 2.60 15.13 -1.66
CA ILE A 58 1.78 13.94 -1.59
C ILE A 58 2.74 12.76 -1.46
N ILE A 59 3.31 12.59 -0.28
CA ILE A 59 3.88 11.32 0.11
C ILE A 59 2.69 10.37 0.14
N PHE A 60 2.66 9.38 -0.76
CA PHE A 60 1.82 8.21 -0.57
C PHE A 60 2.36 7.53 0.70
N PHE A 61 1.80 7.89 1.83
CA PHE A 61 1.95 7.10 3.04
C PHE A 61 1.20 5.80 2.75
N ASP A 62 1.96 4.76 2.45
CA ASP A 62 1.43 3.40 2.33
C ASP A 62 1.19 2.92 3.76
N MET A 63 -0.02 3.14 4.26
CA MET A 63 -0.43 2.71 5.58
C MET A 63 -0.35 1.18 5.67
N LYS A 64 0.40 0.67 6.64
CA LYS A 64 0.60 -0.76 6.83
C LYS A 64 -0.50 -1.36 7.69
N LEU A 65 -1.04 -2.51 7.29
CA LEU A 65 -2.00 -3.28 8.06
C LEU A 65 -1.36 -4.57 8.60
N TYR A 66 -1.25 -4.68 9.92
CA TYR A 66 -0.77 -5.88 10.59
C TYR A 66 -1.92 -6.61 11.29
N ARG A 67 -1.92 -7.93 11.18
CA ARG A 67 -2.84 -8.83 11.87
C ARG A 67 -2.14 -9.71 12.89
N ARG A 68 -0.80 -9.85 12.79
CA ARG A 68 0.02 -10.65 13.67
C ARG A 68 0.90 -9.79 14.56
N ILE A 69 0.97 -10.16 15.83
CA ILE A 69 1.75 -9.46 16.86
C ILE A 69 3.23 -9.43 16.47
N VAL A 70 3.77 -10.57 16.03
CA VAL A 70 5.20 -10.68 15.70
C VAL A 70 5.61 -9.75 14.57
N GLU A 71 4.78 -9.61 13.53
CA GLU A 71 5.06 -8.73 12.40
C GLU A 71 5.09 -7.26 12.83
N LEU A 72 4.10 -6.83 13.61
CA LEU A 72 4.07 -5.49 14.17
C LEU A 72 5.27 -5.24 15.09
N GLN A 73 5.59 -6.17 15.98
CA GLN A 73 6.70 -6.02 16.93
C GLN A 73 8.05 -5.85 16.21
N ASN A 74 8.27 -6.59 15.12
CA ASN A 74 9.49 -6.46 14.32
C ASN A 74 9.62 -5.06 13.71
N ASP A 75 8.56 -4.54 13.11
CA ASP A 75 8.56 -3.19 12.53
C ASP A 75 8.78 -2.11 13.60
N LEU A 76 8.11 -2.23 14.74
CA LEU A 76 8.27 -1.30 15.86
C LEU A 76 9.67 -1.38 16.49
N PHE A 77 10.29 -2.55 16.49
CA PHE A 77 11.64 -2.72 16.97
C PHE A 77 12.66 -1.99 16.07
N GLU A 78 12.54 -2.12 14.76
CA GLU A 78 13.39 -1.38 13.83
C GLU A 78 13.15 0.14 13.93
N ALA A 79 11.90 0.57 14.02
CA ALA A 79 11.59 2.00 14.23
C ALA A 79 12.21 2.56 15.52
N ARG A 80 12.22 1.79 16.61
CA ARG A 80 12.89 2.18 17.88
C ARG A 80 14.40 2.25 17.75
N LYS A 81 15.02 1.33 16.98
CA LYS A 81 16.47 1.41 16.69
C LYS A 81 16.86 2.69 15.95
N GLU A 82 15.97 3.15 15.08
CA GLU A 82 16.13 4.41 14.35
C GLU A 82 15.88 5.64 15.25
N GLY A 83 15.50 5.44 16.51
CA GLY A 83 15.22 6.51 17.46
C GLY A 83 13.85 7.16 17.30
N LYS A 84 12.94 6.55 16.51
CA LYS A 84 11.60 7.09 16.25
C LYS A 84 10.73 7.03 17.51
N LYS A 85 10.00 8.11 17.75
CA LYS A 85 8.97 8.20 18.77
C LYS A 85 7.67 7.57 18.23
N ILE A 86 7.14 6.58 18.95
CA ILE A 86 5.97 5.81 18.54
C ILE A 86 4.77 6.19 19.38
N GLY A 87 3.69 6.62 18.72
CA GLY A 87 2.38 6.84 19.33
C GLY A 87 1.47 5.63 19.14
N LEU A 88 0.65 5.31 20.14
CA LEU A 88 -0.37 4.27 20.09
C LEU A 88 -1.74 4.88 20.37
N VAL A 89 -2.70 4.62 19.47
CA VAL A 89 -4.11 4.99 19.64
C VAL A 89 -4.94 3.71 19.67
N PRO A 90 -5.31 3.21 20.86
CA PRO A 90 -6.12 2.00 20.97
C PRO A 90 -7.59 2.32 20.68
N THR A 91 -8.22 1.48 19.82
CA THR A 91 -9.64 1.58 19.49
C THR A 91 -10.28 0.19 19.36
N MET A 92 -11.61 0.15 19.39
CA MET A 92 -12.36 -1.08 19.11
C MET A 92 -12.92 -1.14 17.68
N GLY A 93 -12.54 -0.21 16.81
CA GLY A 93 -13.16 -0.05 15.48
C GLY A 93 -14.40 0.82 15.52
N ALA A 94 -15.17 0.84 14.42
CA ALA A 94 -16.31 1.76 14.20
C ALA A 94 -15.89 3.22 14.42
N LEU A 95 -14.83 3.62 13.75
CA LEU A 95 -14.16 4.89 13.97
C LEU A 95 -15.04 6.07 13.51
N HIS A 96 -14.93 7.19 14.21
CA HIS A 96 -15.62 8.44 13.91
C HIS A 96 -14.68 9.63 14.16
N GLU A 97 -15.15 10.86 13.94
CA GLU A 97 -14.36 12.09 14.05
C GLU A 97 -13.63 12.25 15.40
N GLY A 98 -14.20 11.76 16.49
CA GLY A 98 -13.53 11.74 17.79
C GLY A 98 -12.25 10.90 17.78
N HIS A 99 -12.31 9.69 17.19
CA HIS A 99 -11.12 8.86 17.02
C HIS A 99 -10.13 9.50 16.05
N ALA A 100 -10.62 10.09 14.95
CA ALA A 100 -9.79 10.79 13.98
C ALA A 100 -8.99 11.93 14.62
N SER A 101 -9.57 12.66 15.58
CA SER A 101 -8.88 13.73 16.32
C SER A 101 -7.72 13.21 17.20
N LEU A 102 -7.88 12.01 17.80
CA LEU A 102 -6.82 11.35 18.57
C LEU A 102 -5.67 10.88 17.65
N VAL A 103 -6.01 10.31 16.48
CA VAL A 103 -5.00 9.91 15.50
C VAL A 103 -4.23 11.14 15.00
N LYS A 104 -4.91 12.23 14.61
CA LYS A 104 -4.27 13.49 14.21
C LYS A 104 -3.31 14.02 15.28
N LYS A 105 -3.72 13.95 16.54
CA LYS A 105 -2.87 14.39 17.68
C LYS A 105 -1.66 13.49 17.81
N SER A 106 -1.82 12.17 17.68
CA SER A 106 -0.71 11.22 17.71
C SER A 106 0.28 11.45 16.57
N VAL A 107 -0.21 11.66 15.34
CA VAL A 107 0.62 11.97 14.16
C VAL A 107 1.41 13.26 14.35
N ALA A 108 0.82 14.28 14.97
CA ALA A 108 1.51 15.54 15.25
C ALA A 108 2.61 15.43 16.32
N ASP A 109 2.47 14.50 17.26
CA ASP A 109 3.35 14.39 18.44
C ASP A 109 4.42 13.28 18.32
N ASN A 110 4.32 12.40 17.31
CA ASN A 110 5.17 11.23 17.16
C ASN A 110 5.66 11.08 15.71
N ASP A 111 6.74 10.30 15.52
CA ASP A 111 7.33 10.00 14.22
C ASP A 111 6.63 8.81 13.53
N LEU A 112 5.93 7.98 14.31
CA LEU A 112 5.20 6.82 13.84
C LEU A 112 3.93 6.64 14.69
N THR A 113 2.78 6.59 14.08
CA THR A 113 1.49 6.39 14.75
C THR A 113 0.90 5.02 14.43
N VAL A 114 0.67 4.23 15.47
CA VAL A 114 -0.02 2.93 15.42
C VAL A 114 -1.44 3.10 15.93
N VAL A 115 -2.42 2.66 15.16
CA VAL A 115 -3.82 2.62 15.59
C VAL A 115 -4.24 1.15 15.73
N SER A 116 -4.63 0.71 16.90
CA SER A 116 -5.21 -0.61 17.03
C SER A 116 -6.72 -0.59 16.78
N VAL A 117 -7.18 -1.54 15.98
CA VAL A 117 -8.60 -1.78 15.70
C VAL A 117 -8.91 -3.21 16.19
N PHE A 118 -9.22 -3.32 17.47
CA PHE A 118 -9.42 -4.62 18.11
C PHE A 118 -10.67 -4.60 18.99
N LEU A 119 -11.67 -5.37 18.56
CA LEU A 119 -12.88 -5.58 19.33
C LEU A 119 -12.60 -6.60 20.44
N ASN A 120 -12.27 -6.07 21.64
CA ASN A 120 -11.86 -6.88 22.76
C ASN A 120 -13.08 -7.52 23.46
N PRO A 121 -13.25 -8.86 23.39
CA PRO A 121 -14.39 -9.53 24.01
C PRO A 121 -14.46 -9.34 25.52
N THR A 122 -13.32 -9.17 26.19
CA THR A 122 -13.24 -9.05 27.65
C THR A 122 -13.80 -7.73 28.19
N GLN A 123 -14.04 -6.75 27.31
CA GLN A 123 -14.62 -5.45 27.68
C GLN A 123 -16.15 -5.41 27.60
N PHE A 124 -16.78 -6.50 27.11
CA PHE A 124 -18.22 -6.59 26.97
C PHE A 124 -18.82 -7.43 28.10
N ASN A 125 -19.74 -6.84 28.85
CA ASN A 125 -20.48 -7.56 29.89
C ASN A 125 -21.61 -8.40 29.27
N ASP A 126 -22.20 -7.97 28.15
CA ASP A 126 -23.25 -8.67 27.41
C ASP A 126 -22.71 -9.23 26.09
N PRO A 127 -22.76 -10.54 25.85
CA PRO A 127 -22.38 -11.15 24.57
C PRO A 127 -23.19 -10.59 23.39
N GLY A 128 -24.43 -10.19 23.60
CA GLY A 128 -25.29 -9.60 22.58
C GLY A 128 -24.78 -8.24 22.09
N ASP A 129 -24.14 -7.46 22.95
CA ASP A 129 -23.52 -6.18 22.53
C ASP A 129 -22.28 -6.41 21.69
N LEU A 130 -21.49 -7.44 21.99
CA LEU A 130 -20.34 -7.85 21.18
C LEU A 130 -20.77 -8.29 19.77
N GLU A 131 -21.89 -9.02 19.63
CA GLU A 131 -22.40 -9.45 18.33
C GLU A 131 -22.92 -8.27 17.49
N ARG A 132 -23.60 -7.35 18.12
CA ARG A 132 -24.21 -6.16 17.45
C ARG A 132 -23.19 -5.07 17.15
N TYR A 133 -21.98 -5.15 17.71
CA TYR A 133 -20.99 -4.09 17.52
C TYR A 133 -20.59 -3.96 16.04
N PRO A 134 -20.65 -2.75 15.46
CA PRO A 134 -20.37 -2.55 14.05
C PRO A 134 -18.90 -2.85 13.72
N ARG A 135 -18.68 -3.57 12.60
CA ARG A 135 -17.35 -4.01 12.16
C ARG A 135 -17.17 -3.65 10.68
N ASN A 136 -16.40 -2.63 10.41
CA ASN A 136 -16.02 -2.25 9.05
C ASN A 136 -14.57 -1.81 9.01
N LEU A 137 -13.66 -2.80 8.93
CA LEU A 137 -12.21 -2.53 8.94
C LEU A 137 -11.78 -1.66 7.75
N GLU A 138 -12.43 -1.79 6.58
CA GLU A 138 -12.08 -0.98 5.40
C GLU A 138 -12.38 0.50 5.65
N ALA A 139 -13.55 0.82 6.21
CA ALA A 139 -13.90 2.20 6.55
C ALA A 139 -12.99 2.75 7.65
N ASP A 140 -12.65 1.94 8.66
CA ASP A 140 -11.73 2.32 9.73
C ASP A 140 -10.33 2.60 9.16
N CYS A 141 -9.80 1.74 8.29
CA CYS A 141 -8.53 1.95 7.59
C CYS A 141 -8.54 3.23 6.75
N ALA A 142 -9.59 3.45 5.97
CA ALA A 142 -9.72 4.66 5.14
C ALA A 142 -9.74 5.95 5.99
N LEU A 143 -10.41 5.93 7.15
CA LEU A 143 -10.41 7.05 8.07
C LEU A 143 -9.01 7.29 8.67
N ILE A 144 -8.33 6.25 9.14
CA ILE A 144 -6.97 6.34 9.71
C ILE A 144 -5.99 6.88 8.68
N GLU A 145 -6.02 6.35 7.45
CA GLU A 145 -5.18 6.80 6.34
C GLU A 145 -5.43 8.28 6.00
N SER A 146 -6.70 8.69 5.96
CA SER A 146 -7.09 10.08 5.64
C SER A 146 -6.55 11.11 6.62
N VAL A 147 -6.20 10.70 7.84
CA VAL A 147 -5.66 11.56 8.90
C VAL A 147 -4.16 11.34 9.17
N GLY A 148 -3.51 10.52 8.34
CA GLY A 148 -2.05 10.32 8.35
C GLY A 148 -1.55 9.26 9.33
N GLY A 149 -2.39 8.31 9.75
CA GLY A 149 -1.94 7.17 10.55
C GLY A 149 -1.05 6.24 9.72
N ASP A 150 0.04 5.75 10.30
CA ASP A 150 1.07 4.98 9.59
C ASP A 150 0.79 3.47 9.61
N ILE A 151 0.31 2.97 10.74
CA ILE A 151 0.10 1.53 10.96
C ILE A 151 -1.28 1.29 11.57
N VAL A 152 -1.99 0.32 11.00
CA VAL A 152 -3.19 -0.29 11.60
C VAL A 152 -2.85 -1.67 12.12
N PHE A 153 -3.21 -1.93 13.37
CA PHE A 153 -3.09 -3.25 13.99
C PHE A 153 -4.48 -3.83 14.25
N ALA A 154 -4.87 -4.83 13.46
CA ALA A 154 -6.18 -5.48 13.55
C ALA A 154 -6.04 -7.00 13.77
N PRO A 155 -5.65 -7.42 14.98
CA PRO A 155 -5.47 -8.84 15.30
C PRO A 155 -6.80 -9.56 15.45
N SER A 156 -6.76 -10.90 15.36
CA SER A 156 -7.85 -11.75 15.80
C SER A 156 -7.87 -11.91 17.33
N VAL A 157 -8.97 -12.42 17.86
CA VAL A 157 -9.06 -12.73 19.30
C VAL A 157 -8.04 -13.81 19.69
N ASP A 158 -7.88 -14.84 18.85
CA ASP A 158 -6.93 -15.93 19.10
C ASP A 158 -5.47 -15.45 19.05
N GLU A 159 -5.16 -14.44 18.23
CA GLU A 159 -3.81 -13.83 18.21
C GLU A 159 -3.54 -13.03 19.48
N MET A 160 -4.54 -12.36 20.04
CA MET A 160 -4.41 -11.56 21.26
C MET A 160 -4.46 -12.42 22.53
N TYR A 161 -5.28 -13.47 22.52
CA TYR A 161 -5.53 -14.35 23.66
C TYR A 161 -5.35 -15.81 23.24
N PRO A 162 -4.11 -16.26 22.96
CA PRO A 162 -3.83 -17.67 22.63
C PRO A 162 -4.14 -18.60 23.81
N GLU A 163 -4.11 -18.07 25.03
CA GLU A 163 -4.51 -18.74 26.27
C GLU A 163 -5.47 -17.84 27.06
N PRO A 164 -6.38 -18.42 27.85
CA PRO A 164 -7.28 -17.63 28.71
C PRO A 164 -6.49 -16.73 29.67
N ASP A 165 -6.75 -15.44 29.67
CA ASP A 165 -6.14 -14.50 30.62
C ASP A 165 -6.83 -14.64 31.97
N THR A 166 -6.12 -15.23 32.93
CA THR A 166 -6.58 -15.44 34.33
C THR A 166 -6.08 -14.36 35.28
N ARG A 167 -5.36 -13.32 34.78
CA ARG A 167 -4.85 -12.24 35.62
C ARG A 167 -6.00 -11.40 36.14
N HIS A 168 -6.00 -11.19 37.44
CA HIS A 168 -6.93 -10.30 38.13
C HIS A 168 -6.19 -9.10 38.68
N PHE A 169 -6.68 -7.91 38.42
CA PHE A 169 -6.12 -6.66 38.93
C PHE A 169 -7.12 -6.03 39.89
N ASP A 170 -6.74 -5.91 41.16
CA ASP A 170 -7.55 -5.26 42.18
C ASP A 170 -7.00 -3.86 42.46
N PHE A 171 -7.88 -2.87 42.35
CA PHE A 171 -7.58 -1.46 42.65
C PHE A 171 -8.52 -0.96 43.74
N PRO A 172 -8.24 -1.27 45.01
CA PRO A 172 -9.16 -1.09 46.13
C PRO A 172 -9.90 0.26 46.22
N PRO A 173 -9.31 1.41 45.90
CA PRO A 173 -10.06 2.66 45.92
C PRO A 173 -11.12 2.79 44.83
N VAL A 174 -10.90 2.09 43.68
CA VAL A 174 -11.79 2.17 42.49
C VAL A 174 -12.82 1.05 42.50
N THR A 175 -12.38 -0.16 42.77
CA THR A 175 -13.26 -1.36 42.79
C THR A 175 -14.29 -1.36 43.92
N SER A 176 -14.07 -0.59 44.98
CA SER A 176 -15.03 -0.45 46.07
C SER A 176 -16.19 0.52 45.82
N VAL A 177 -16.16 1.26 44.70
CA VAL A 177 -17.13 2.30 44.34
C VAL A 177 -18.00 1.90 43.14
N MET A 178 -17.60 0.84 42.41
CA MET A 178 -18.35 0.24 41.32
C MET A 178 -19.16 -0.96 41.84
#